data_a498c1116883772a17281a41b1b54c7e
#
_entry.id   a498c1116883772a17281a41b1b54c7e
#
_cell.length_a   1.000
_cell.length_b   1.000
_cell.length_c   1.000
_cell.angle_alpha   90.00
_cell.angle_beta   90.00
_cell.angle_gamma   90.00
#
_symmetry.space_group_name_H-M   'P 1'
#
loop_
_entity.id
_entity.type
_entity.pdbx_description
1 polymer ?
#
loop_
_entity_poly.entity_id
_entity_poly.type
_entity_poly.pdbx_seq_one_letter_code
_entity_poly.pdbx_strand_id
1 'polypeptide(L)'
;MNTHPLTLEYLKKVAMRPGMFMRDFDLRALELQLYGFEAGLSAAGVMGDFENFNRSFSDFLLSTTELSCSQGWATAILSKHGQSEHSFGVFLSLLERTTFQGGNS
;
A
#
# COMPACT_ATOMS: atom_id res chain seq x y z
N MET A 1 8.49 6.39 -5.30
CA MET A 1 7.72 6.83 -4.11
C MET A 1 8.66 7.06 -2.94
N ASN A 2 8.45 8.13 -2.21
CA ASN A 2 9.26 8.46 -1.03
C ASN A 2 8.53 8.02 0.25
N THR A 3 8.54 6.73 0.51
CA THR A 3 7.78 6.11 1.60
C THR A 3 8.59 6.09 2.89
N HIS A 4 7.93 6.42 4.01
CA HIS A 4 8.58 6.43 5.31
C HIS A 4 9.14 5.03 5.66
N PRO A 5 10.35 4.95 6.22
CA PRO A 5 10.96 3.65 6.56
C PRO A 5 10.09 2.77 7.46
N LEU A 6 9.36 3.36 8.41
CA LEU A 6 8.48 2.57 9.28
C LEU A 6 7.27 2.03 8.53
N THR A 7 6.76 2.75 7.53
CA THR A 7 5.71 2.25 6.65
C THR A 7 6.22 1.05 5.84
N LEU A 8 7.45 1.13 5.34
CA LEU A 8 8.07 0.02 4.62
C LEU A 8 8.23 -1.21 5.52
N GLU A 9 8.65 -1.02 6.77
CA GLU A 9 8.74 -2.13 7.72
C GLU A 9 7.39 -2.77 7.98
N TYR A 10 6.34 -1.95 8.12
CA TYR A 10 4.98 -2.45 8.29
C TYR A 10 4.58 -3.32 7.09
N LEU A 11 4.83 -2.82 5.87
CA LEU A 11 4.50 -3.55 4.66
C LEU A 11 5.27 -4.86 4.51
N LYS A 12 6.53 -4.89 4.95
CA LYS A 12 7.30 -6.13 4.96
C LYS A 12 6.69 -7.18 5.88
N LYS A 13 6.22 -6.77 7.05
CA LYS A 13 5.55 -7.68 7.98
C LYS A 13 4.23 -8.21 7.40
N VAL A 14 3.48 -7.34 6.71
CA VAL A 14 2.25 -7.75 6.03
C VAL A 14 2.55 -8.80 4.96
N ALA A 15 3.61 -8.59 4.18
CA ALA A 15 3.98 -9.53 3.13
C ALA A 15 4.34 -10.90 3.70
N MET A 16 4.97 -10.94 4.86
CA MET A 16 5.35 -12.20 5.51
C MET A 16 4.16 -12.94 6.12
N ARG A 17 3.20 -12.22 6.70
CA ARG A 17 2.07 -12.83 7.42
C ARG A 17 0.77 -12.05 7.17
N PRO A 18 0.24 -12.10 5.94
CA PRO A 18 -0.93 -11.28 5.61
C PRO A 18 -2.15 -11.59 6.48
N GLY A 19 -2.30 -12.83 6.93
CA GLY A 19 -3.44 -13.22 7.76
C GLY A 19 -3.49 -12.53 9.12
N MET A 20 -2.38 -11.95 9.58
CA MET A 20 -2.36 -11.19 10.82
C MET A 20 -2.86 -9.76 10.63
N PHE A 21 -2.93 -9.30 9.40
CA PHE A 21 -3.23 -7.90 9.09
C PHE A 21 -4.56 -7.72 8.36
N MET A 22 -5.02 -8.75 7.64
CA MET A 22 -6.26 -8.65 6.89
C MET A 22 -6.94 -10.01 6.79
N ARG A 23 -8.27 -10.01 6.86
CA ARG A 23 -9.06 -11.23 6.73
C ARG A 23 -9.33 -11.49 5.26
N ASP A 24 -9.12 -12.73 4.82
CA ASP A 24 -9.43 -13.17 3.46
C ASP A 24 -8.84 -12.28 2.37
N PHE A 25 -7.64 -11.76 2.62
CA PHE A 25 -6.93 -10.90 1.67
C PHE A 25 -7.72 -9.64 1.29
N ASP A 26 -8.49 -9.09 2.23
CA ASP A 26 -9.22 -7.85 1.99
C ASP A 26 -8.27 -6.65 2.09
N LEU A 27 -7.79 -6.21 0.94
CA LEU A 27 -6.84 -5.10 0.85
C LEU A 27 -7.39 -3.79 1.41
N ARG A 28 -8.72 -3.65 1.52
CA ARG A 28 -9.32 -2.44 2.10
C ARG A 28 -8.97 -2.32 3.58
N ALA A 29 -8.88 -3.46 4.28
CA ALA A 29 -8.45 -3.45 5.68
C ALA A 29 -7.01 -2.94 5.80
N LEU A 30 -6.14 -3.38 4.91
CA LEU A 30 -4.75 -2.93 4.89
C LEU A 30 -4.65 -1.43 4.58
N GLU A 31 -5.43 -0.95 3.63
CA GLU A 31 -5.47 0.47 3.27
C GLU A 31 -5.82 1.34 4.47
N LEU A 32 -6.84 0.93 5.24
CA LEU A 32 -7.25 1.64 6.45
C LEU A 32 -6.17 1.60 7.53
N GLN A 33 -5.50 0.46 7.69
CA GLN A 33 -4.40 0.33 8.65
C GLN A 33 -3.25 1.27 8.32
N LEU A 34 -2.90 1.35 7.05
CA LEU A 34 -1.83 2.23 6.60
C LEU A 34 -2.19 3.70 6.81
N TYR A 35 -3.44 4.04 6.56
CA TYR A 35 -3.93 5.39 6.81
C TYR A 35 -3.75 5.77 8.29
N GLY A 36 -4.20 4.90 9.20
CA GLY A 36 -4.08 5.14 10.63
C GLY A 36 -2.63 5.14 11.10
N PHE A 37 -1.82 4.23 10.57
CA PHE A 37 -0.41 4.14 10.92
C PHE A 37 0.33 5.44 10.57
N GLU A 38 0.14 5.94 9.37
CA GLU A 38 0.80 7.17 8.94
C GLU A 38 0.22 8.41 9.58
N ALA A 39 -1.07 8.39 9.92
CA ALA A 39 -1.66 9.46 10.71
C ALA A 39 -0.98 9.56 12.08
N GLY A 40 -0.66 8.40 12.67
CA GLY A 40 0.08 8.35 13.92
C GLY A 40 1.50 8.92 13.79
N LEU A 41 2.20 8.58 12.71
CA LEU A 41 3.53 9.12 12.45
C LEU A 41 3.47 10.65 12.30
N SER A 42 2.46 11.15 11.62
CA SER A 42 2.27 12.58 11.43
C SER A 42 1.98 13.28 12.77
N ALA A 43 1.10 12.69 13.58
CA ALA A 43 0.76 13.23 14.89
C ALA A 43 1.97 13.28 15.82
N ALA A 44 2.86 12.30 15.70
CA ALA A 44 4.10 12.24 16.50
C ALA A 44 5.19 13.16 15.95
N GLY A 45 4.97 13.80 14.81
CA GLY A 45 5.95 14.71 14.21
C GLY A 45 7.13 14.02 13.54
N VAL A 46 6.99 12.70 13.23
CA VAL A 46 8.09 11.93 12.64
C VAL A 46 7.88 11.62 11.16
N MET A 47 6.74 12.01 10.60
CA MET A 47 6.48 11.78 9.18
C MET A 47 7.43 12.56 8.27
N GLY A 48 7.80 13.78 8.66
CA GLY A 48 8.73 14.61 7.90
C GLY A 48 8.25 14.86 6.48
N ASP A 49 9.19 14.80 5.53
CA ASP A 49 8.90 15.02 4.11
C ASP A 49 8.52 13.74 3.37
N PHE A 50 8.34 12.64 4.10
CA PHE A 50 7.91 11.41 3.46
C PHE A 50 6.48 11.52 2.96
N GLU A 51 6.20 10.85 1.84
CA GLU A 51 4.89 10.90 1.21
C GLU A 51 3.89 9.97 1.90
N ASN A 52 2.62 10.35 1.87
CA ASN A 52 1.53 9.49 2.31
C ASN A 52 1.46 8.28 1.37
N PHE A 53 1.53 7.07 1.91
CA PHE A 53 1.60 5.86 1.10
C PHE A 53 0.35 5.67 0.25
N ASN A 54 -0.85 5.78 0.85
CA ASN A 54 -2.08 5.50 0.10
C ASN A 54 -2.24 6.44 -1.09
N ARG A 55 -1.91 7.70 -0.91
CA ARG A 55 -1.99 8.69 -1.99
C ARG A 55 -0.96 8.40 -3.08
N SER A 56 0.28 8.18 -2.69
CA SER A 56 1.35 7.93 -3.65
C SER A 56 1.15 6.65 -4.42
N PHE A 57 0.67 5.61 -3.75
CA PHE A 57 0.41 4.33 -4.39
C PHE A 57 -0.76 4.43 -5.36
N SER A 58 -1.81 5.20 -5.00
CA SER A 58 -2.93 5.46 -5.90
C SER A 58 -2.48 6.19 -7.16
N ASP A 59 -1.62 7.20 -7.00
CA ASP A 59 -1.07 7.94 -8.14
C ASP A 59 -0.22 7.03 -9.03
N PHE A 60 0.56 6.14 -8.42
CA PHE A 60 1.35 5.16 -9.16
C PHE A 60 0.45 4.23 -9.98
N LEU A 61 -0.63 3.71 -9.39
CA LEU A 61 -1.55 2.82 -10.09
C LEU A 61 -2.20 3.52 -11.26
N LEU A 62 -2.64 4.75 -11.07
CA LEU A 62 -3.29 5.50 -12.14
C LEU A 62 -2.34 5.71 -13.32
N SER A 63 -1.09 6.07 -13.05
CA SER A 63 -0.13 6.36 -14.11
C SER A 63 0.43 5.11 -14.79
N THR A 64 0.47 3.98 -14.08
CA THR A 64 1.11 2.76 -14.57
C THR A 64 0.11 1.75 -15.14
N THR A 65 -1.07 1.63 -14.54
CA THR A 65 -2.06 0.61 -14.89
C THR A 65 -3.36 1.19 -15.39
N GLU A 66 -3.51 2.52 -15.34
CA GLU A 66 -4.73 3.23 -15.71
C GLU A 66 -5.95 2.86 -14.85
N LEU A 67 -5.73 2.21 -13.71
CA LEU A 67 -6.80 1.90 -12.78
C LEU A 67 -7.24 3.17 -12.06
N SER A 68 -8.55 3.44 -12.08
CA SER A 68 -9.11 4.55 -11.32
C SER A 68 -9.11 4.23 -9.83
N CYS A 69 -8.50 5.08 -9.03
CA CYS A 69 -8.42 4.93 -7.58
C CYS A 69 -9.30 5.94 -6.85
N SER A 70 -10.42 6.33 -7.46
CA SER A 70 -11.35 7.29 -6.84
C SER A 70 -11.92 6.76 -5.52
N GLN A 71 -11.99 5.43 -5.37
CA GLN A 71 -12.45 4.76 -4.16
C GLN A 71 -11.27 4.16 -3.38
N GLY A 72 -10.04 4.55 -3.70
CA GLY A 72 -8.82 4.02 -3.10
C GLY A 72 -8.19 2.91 -3.94
N TRP A 73 -6.89 2.69 -3.73
CA TRP A 73 -6.14 1.69 -4.48
C TRP A 73 -6.61 0.26 -4.17
N ALA A 74 -7.02 0.00 -2.93
CA ALA A 74 -7.46 -1.34 -2.54
C ALA A 74 -8.72 -1.73 -3.30
N THR A 75 -9.71 -0.85 -3.36
CA THR A 75 -10.94 -1.09 -4.12
C THR A 75 -10.64 -1.27 -5.59
N ALA A 76 -9.71 -0.49 -6.15
CA ALA A 76 -9.33 -0.61 -7.55
C ALA A 76 -8.80 -2.00 -7.88
N ILE A 77 -7.88 -2.53 -7.06
CA ILE A 77 -7.30 -3.85 -7.27
C ILE A 77 -8.36 -4.94 -7.08
N LEU A 78 -9.14 -4.85 -6.00
CA LEU A 78 -10.16 -5.86 -5.70
C LEU A 78 -11.26 -5.91 -6.76
N SER A 79 -11.63 -4.75 -7.31
CA SER A 79 -12.65 -4.69 -8.35
C SER A 79 -12.19 -5.40 -9.63
N LYS A 80 -10.90 -5.33 -9.93
CA LYS A 80 -10.35 -5.94 -11.13
C LYS A 80 -10.05 -7.43 -10.94
N HIS A 81 -9.54 -7.82 -9.77
CA HIS A 81 -9.00 -9.18 -9.55
C HIS A 81 -9.77 -10.01 -8.54
N GLY A 82 -10.74 -9.42 -7.83
CA GLY A 82 -11.47 -10.11 -6.77
C GLY A 82 -10.75 -10.11 -5.44
N GLN A 83 -11.47 -10.48 -4.39
CA GLN A 83 -10.89 -10.57 -3.04
C GLN A 83 -10.29 -11.96 -2.86
N SER A 84 -8.99 -12.08 -3.08
CA SER A 84 -8.31 -13.37 -3.09
C SER A 84 -6.81 -13.21 -2.88
N GLU A 85 -6.15 -14.35 -2.68
CA GLU A 85 -4.69 -14.39 -2.62
C GLU A 85 -4.07 -13.83 -3.89
N HIS A 86 -4.73 -14.02 -5.04
CA HIS A 86 -4.27 -13.46 -6.31
C HIS A 86 -4.15 -11.94 -6.25
N SER A 87 -5.18 -11.26 -5.75
CA SER A 87 -5.17 -9.80 -5.62
C SER A 87 -4.05 -9.34 -4.69
N PHE A 88 -3.82 -10.08 -3.61
CA PHE A 88 -2.71 -9.77 -2.72
C PHE A 88 -1.36 -9.91 -3.44
N GLY A 89 -1.21 -10.94 -4.26
CA GLY A 89 -0.02 -11.11 -5.10
C GLY A 89 0.18 -9.96 -6.07
N VAL A 90 -0.91 -9.49 -6.69
CA VAL A 90 -0.86 -8.33 -7.58
C VAL A 90 -0.39 -7.10 -6.81
N PHE A 91 -0.94 -6.89 -5.61
CA PHE A 91 -0.53 -5.77 -4.76
C PHE A 91 0.97 -5.83 -4.46
N LEU A 92 1.48 -7.00 -4.04
CA LEU A 92 2.89 -7.15 -3.72
C LEU A 92 3.79 -6.89 -4.92
N SER A 93 3.41 -7.38 -6.11
CA SER A 93 4.18 -7.15 -7.33
C SER A 93 4.25 -5.67 -7.67
N LEU A 94 3.12 -4.96 -7.56
CA LEU A 94 3.08 -3.54 -7.82
C LEU A 94 3.88 -2.75 -6.79
N LEU A 95 3.77 -3.15 -5.52
CA LEU A 95 4.50 -2.52 -4.43
C LEU A 95 6.01 -2.63 -4.64
N GLU A 96 6.48 -3.81 -5.02
CA GLU A 96 7.89 -4.07 -5.28
C GLU A 96 8.43 -3.15 -6.38
N ARG A 97 7.62 -2.89 -7.40
CA ARG A 97 8.02 -2.01 -8.50
C ARG A 97 8.17 -0.55 -8.07
N THR A 98 7.49 -0.12 -7.01
CA THR A 98 7.50 1.28 -6.61
C THR A 98 8.40 1.58 -5.42
N THR A 99 8.40 0.70 -4.39
CA THR A 99 9.04 1.00 -3.11
C THR A 99 10.40 0.35 -2.97
N PHE A 100 10.52 -0.91 -3.40
CA PHE A 100 11.73 -1.68 -3.16
C PHE A 100 12.76 -1.53 -4.28
N GLN A 101 12.31 -1.31 -5.51
CA GLN A 101 13.22 -1.11 -6.64
C GLN A 101 13.65 0.34 -6.77
N GLY A 102 12.78 1.28 -6.48
CA GLY A 102 13.09 2.70 -6.60
C GLY A 102 14.26 3.13 -5.75
N GLY A 103 14.49 2.49 -4.63
CA GLY A 103 15.59 2.80 -3.74
C GLY A 103 16.96 2.46 -4.31
N ASN A 104 17.01 1.73 -5.42
CA ASN A 104 18.25 1.30 -6.04
C ASN A 104 18.67 2.14 -7.23
N SER A 105 17.90 3.13 -7.54
CA SER A 105 18.17 4.00 -8.68
C SER A 105 19.23 5.04 -8.41
#